data_f48a77b86a14f17b30c5d64ac19c4418
#
_entry.id   f48a77b86a14f17b30c5d64ac19c4418
#
_cell.length_a   1.000
_cell.length_b   1.000
_cell.length_c   1.000
_cell.angle_alpha   90.00
_cell.angle_beta   90.00
_cell.angle_gamma   90.00
#
_symmetry.space_group_name_H-M   'P 1'
#
loop_
_entity.id
_entity.type
_entity.pdbx_description
1 polymer ?
#
loop_
_entity_poly.entity_id
_entity_poly.type
_entity_poly.pdbx_seq_one_letter_code
_entity_poly.pdbx_strand_id
1 'polypeptide(L)'
;MSMNFVNEPTRAWDPKNRLREMINEGSDAANVDKLVELLIMDGFDFSLTADAMTPIDEAERVVSVGMGIAVKSEMYLIENLAQAAGAAMGCSRPAYERLKVLPRERFVGMSGEKFTGTLYIACAISGAQQHLKGIEKAHTVVAINRNEKAPIFRHA
;
A
#
# COMPACT_ATOMS: atom_id res chain seq x y z
N MET A 1 -4.08 -6.88 -13.99
CA MET A 1 -3.16 -7.02 -12.85
C MET A 1 -3.14 -8.48 -12.43
N SER A 2 -2.04 -9.16 -12.59
CA SER A 2 -1.96 -10.57 -12.19
C SER A 2 -1.46 -10.66 -10.75
N MET A 3 -2.27 -11.27 -9.90
CA MET A 3 -1.90 -11.62 -8.53
C MET A 3 -2.19 -13.11 -8.33
N ASN A 4 -1.19 -13.93 -8.05
CA ASN A 4 -1.35 -15.38 -7.86
C ASN A 4 -1.43 -15.74 -6.39
N PHE A 5 -2.38 -16.59 -6.00
CA PHE A 5 -2.50 -17.13 -4.66
C PHE A 5 -1.69 -18.42 -4.48
N VAL A 6 -0.94 -18.50 -3.41
CA VAL A 6 -0.51 -19.78 -2.84
C VAL A 6 -1.16 -19.89 -1.46
N ASN A 7 -2.15 -20.76 -1.35
CA ASN A 7 -2.87 -21.01 -0.12
C ASN A 7 -2.08 -21.99 0.74
N GLU A 8 -1.34 -21.50 1.74
CA GLU A 8 -0.86 -22.35 2.83
C GLU A 8 -1.65 -22.05 4.10
N PRO A 9 -2.22 -23.08 4.78
CA PRO A 9 -3.04 -22.87 5.94
C PRO A 9 -2.22 -22.45 7.14
N THR A 10 -2.66 -21.38 7.79
CA THR A 10 -2.39 -21.01 9.19
C THR A 10 -0.95 -21.12 9.66
N ARG A 11 -0.12 -20.18 9.21
CA ARG A 11 1.12 -19.87 9.90
C ARG A 11 0.85 -18.78 10.93
N ALA A 12 1.31 -19.01 12.18
CA ALA A 12 1.35 -17.95 13.18
C ALA A 12 2.07 -16.73 12.59
N TRP A 13 1.50 -15.55 12.75
CA TRP A 13 2.05 -14.30 12.25
C TRP A 13 3.51 -14.14 12.70
N ASP A 14 4.42 -14.09 11.75
CA ASP A 14 5.83 -13.79 11.95
C ASP A 14 6.17 -12.51 11.18
N PRO A 15 6.55 -11.42 11.84
CA PRO A 15 6.91 -10.17 11.19
C PRO A 15 8.06 -10.30 10.18
N LYS A 16 8.82 -11.39 10.25
CA LYS A 16 9.91 -11.70 9.31
C LYS A 16 9.46 -12.59 8.15
N ASN A 17 8.30 -13.20 8.25
CA ASN A 17 7.76 -14.12 7.25
C ASN A 17 6.46 -13.55 6.68
N ARG A 18 6.61 -12.47 5.89
CA ARG A 18 5.50 -11.80 5.22
C ARG A 18 4.81 -12.78 4.28
N LEU A 19 3.52 -13.03 4.51
CA LEU A 19 2.69 -13.80 3.58
C LEU A 19 2.68 -13.10 2.23
N ARG A 20 3.22 -13.75 1.23
CA ARG A 20 3.11 -13.31 -0.15
C ARG A 20 1.90 -13.98 -0.75
N GLU A 21 0.80 -13.29 -0.74
CA GLU A 21 -0.37 -13.70 -1.46
C GLU A 21 -0.49 -12.85 -2.72
N MET A 22 -0.61 -13.51 -3.86
CA MET A 22 -0.86 -12.86 -5.13
C MET A 22 -2.30 -13.15 -5.52
N ILE A 23 -3.08 -12.10 -5.75
CA ILE A 23 -4.50 -12.18 -6.08
C ILE A 23 -4.67 -11.92 -7.58
N ASN A 24 -5.35 -12.80 -8.28
CA ASN A 24 -5.79 -12.56 -9.65
C ASN A 24 -7.19 -13.15 -9.87
N GLU A 25 -8.20 -12.37 -9.51
CA GLU A 25 -9.61 -12.73 -9.67
C GLU A 25 -10.19 -12.26 -11.02
N GLY A 26 -9.35 -11.77 -11.91
CA GLY A 26 -9.74 -11.41 -13.28
C GLY A 26 -10.36 -10.02 -13.45
N SER A 27 -10.77 -9.35 -12.38
CA SER A 27 -11.22 -7.95 -12.41
C SER A 27 -10.64 -7.15 -11.25
N ASP A 28 -10.50 -5.84 -11.42
CA ASP A 28 -9.93 -4.97 -10.38
C ASP A 28 -10.84 -4.92 -9.14
N ALA A 29 -12.16 -4.93 -9.32
CA ALA A 29 -13.13 -4.95 -8.22
C ALA A 29 -13.01 -6.25 -7.40
N ALA A 30 -12.98 -7.42 -8.06
CA ALA A 30 -12.83 -8.71 -7.38
C ALA A 30 -11.47 -8.82 -6.66
N ASN A 31 -10.42 -8.25 -7.21
CA ASN A 31 -9.10 -8.20 -6.57
C ASN A 31 -9.12 -7.34 -5.29
N VAL A 32 -9.82 -6.20 -5.31
CA VAL A 32 -9.99 -5.34 -4.13
C VAL A 32 -10.81 -6.05 -3.06
N ASP A 33 -11.93 -6.66 -3.42
CA ASP A 33 -12.78 -7.40 -2.49
C ASP A 33 -12.00 -8.52 -1.81
N LYS A 34 -11.22 -9.28 -2.59
CA LYS A 34 -10.39 -10.36 -2.06
C LYS A 34 -9.29 -9.86 -1.14
N LEU A 35 -8.65 -8.75 -1.48
CA LEU A 35 -7.66 -8.11 -0.61
C LEU A 35 -8.29 -7.68 0.73
N VAL A 36 -9.48 -7.07 0.69
CA VAL A 36 -10.21 -6.67 1.90
C VAL A 36 -10.56 -7.87 2.77
N GLU A 37 -11.06 -8.97 2.18
CA GLU A 37 -11.34 -10.22 2.91
C GLU A 37 -10.09 -10.73 3.64
N LEU A 38 -8.95 -10.79 2.95
CA LEU A 38 -7.70 -11.27 3.54
C LEU A 38 -7.21 -10.39 4.69
N LEU A 39 -7.30 -9.08 4.53
CA LEU A 39 -6.93 -8.14 5.58
C LEU A 39 -7.87 -8.25 6.79
N ILE A 40 -9.16 -8.48 6.59
CA ILE A 40 -10.11 -8.76 7.67
C ILE A 40 -9.75 -10.06 8.39
N MET A 41 -9.39 -11.10 7.66
CA MET A 41 -8.92 -12.37 8.25
C MET A 41 -7.66 -12.20 9.09
N ASP A 42 -6.77 -11.28 8.70
CA ASP A 42 -5.58 -10.88 9.47
C ASP A 42 -5.90 -9.94 10.66
N GLY A 43 -7.17 -9.65 10.90
CA GLY A 43 -7.63 -8.86 12.05
C GLY A 43 -7.71 -7.36 11.82
N PHE A 44 -7.65 -6.89 10.57
CA PHE A 44 -7.86 -5.46 10.28
C PHE A 44 -9.36 -5.11 10.35
N ASP A 45 -9.67 -4.10 11.15
CA ASP A 45 -11.01 -3.53 11.25
C ASP A 45 -11.15 -2.32 10.31
N PHE A 46 -11.99 -2.46 9.28
CA PHE A 46 -12.26 -1.39 8.31
C PHE A 46 -13.49 -0.54 8.68
N SER A 47 -14.10 -0.74 9.84
CA SER A 47 -15.14 0.15 10.36
C SER A 47 -14.57 1.49 10.85
N LEU A 48 -13.26 1.55 11.11
CA LEU A 48 -12.57 2.76 11.53
C LEU A 48 -12.37 3.69 10.32
N THR A 49 -12.80 4.94 10.47
CA THR A 49 -12.53 5.99 9.49
C THR A 49 -11.27 6.76 9.88
N ALA A 50 -10.39 6.96 8.94
CA ALA A 50 -9.26 7.89 9.10
C ALA A 50 -9.42 9.07 8.13
N ASP A 51 -8.93 10.24 8.54
CA ASP A 51 -8.78 11.37 7.65
C ASP A 51 -7.63 11.06 6.67
N ALA A 52 -7.90 11.19 5.36
CA ALA A 52 -6.89 11.03 4.30
C ALA A 52 -5.66 11.94 4.52
N MET A 53 -5.80 13.00 5.27
CA MET A 53 -4.76 13.99 5.57
C MET A 53 -4.12 13.80 6.96
N THR A 54 -4.46 12.75 7.71
CA THR A 54 -3.73 12.41 8.94
C THR A 54 -2.23 12.36 8.68
N PRO A 55 -1.36 12.97 9.50
CA PRO A 55 0.09 12.91 9.32
C PRO A 55 0.59 11.47 9.15
N ILE A 56 1.54 11.25 8.26
CA ILE A 56 2.01 9.89 7.91
C ILE A 56 2.61 9.16 9.12
N ASP A 57 3.33 9.88 9.98
CA ASP A 57 3.97 9.35 11.18
C ASP A 57 2.98 9.06 12.32
N GLU A 58 1.78 9.64 12.26
CA GLU A 58 0.69 9.40 13.22
C GLU A 58 -0.35 8.39 12.69
N ALA A 59 -0.35 8.13 11.38
CA ALA A 59 -1.34 7.28 10.75
C ALA A 59 -1.12 5.80 11.08
N GLU A 60 -2.17 5.09 11.47
CA GLU A 60 -2.13 3.63 11.61
C GLU A 60 -2.10 2.91 10.27
N ARG A 61 -2.72 3.49 9.25
CA ARG A 61 -2.82 2.93 7.90
C ARG A 61 -2.54 3.99 6.86
N VAL A 62 -1.80 3.61 5.83
CA VAL A 62 -1.49 4.48 4.69
C VAL A 62 -1.70 3.75 3.38
N VAL A 63 -2.40 4.38 2.45
CA VAL A 63 -2.41 4.02 1.03
C VAL A 63 -1.52 5.00 0.29
N SER A 64 -0.48 4.51 -0.34
CA SER A 64 0.55 5.32 -0.98
C SER A 64 0.63 5.06 -2.48
N VAL A 65 0.72 6.12 -3.27
CA VAL A 65 0.74 6.08 -4.73
C VAL A 65 2.15 6.32 -5.30
N GLY A 66 2.50 5.56 -6.32
CA GLY A 66 3.76 5.70 -7.06
C GLY A 66 3.59 6.19 -8.49
N MET A 67 4.71 6.28 -9.21
CA MET A 67 4.77 6.71 -10.61
C MET A 67 4.11 5.76 -11.61
N GLY A 68 3.85 4.52 -11.21
CA GLY A 68 3.19 3.53 -12.07
C GLY A 68 1.71 3.79 -12.31
N ILE A 69 1.09 4.74 -11.59
CA ILE A 69 -0.24 5.24 -11.96
C ILE A 69 -0.12 5.96 -13.30
N ALA A 70 -0.91 5.54 -14.28
CA ALA A 70 -0.69 5.94 -15.66
C ALA A 70 -1.07 7.41 -15.91
N VAL A 71 -2.14 7.85 -15.28
CA VAL A 71 -2.65 9.21 -15.42
C VAL A 71 -3.19 9.75 -14.09
N LYS A 72 -3.07 11.04 -13.92
CA LYS A 72 -3.54 11.74 -12.71
C LYS A 72 -5.05 11.56 -12.47
N SER A 73 -5.81 11.37 -13.54
CA SER A 73 -7.25 11.10 -13.45
C SER A 73 -7.62 9.77 -12.78
N GLU A 74 -6.66 8.84 -12.60
CA GLU A 74 -6.86 7.59 -11.88
C GLU A 74 -6.70 7.73 -10.36
N MET A 75 -6.35 8.92 -9.87
CA MET A 75 -6.17 9.17 -8.43
C MET A 75 -7.43 8.86 -7.61
N TYR A 76 -8.62 8.98 -8.21
CA TYR A 76 -9.87 8.64 -7.51
C TYR A 76 -9.90 7.17 -7.04
N LEU A 77 -9.22 6.26 -7.74
CA LEU A 77 -9.11 4.85 -7.33
C LEU A 77 -8.30 4.74 -6.02
N ILE A 78 -7.23 5.51 -5.91
CA ILE A 78 -6.40 5.55 -4.70
C ILE A 78 -7.16 6.20 -3.55
N GLU A 79 -7.88 7.27 -3.82
CA GLU A 79 -8.73 7.97 -2.84
C GLU A 79 -9.82 7.04 -2.30
N ASN A 80 -10.52 6.32 -3.20
CA ASN A 80 -11.54 5.35 -2.82
C ASN A 80 -10.96 4.20 -1.99
N LEU A 81 -9.78 3.69 -2.36
CA LEU A 81 -9.10 2.65 -1.60
C LEU A 81 -8.69 3.16 -0.21
N ALA A 82 -8.14 4.36 -0.12
CA ALA A 82 -7.77 4.97 1.16
C ALA A 82 -8.98 5.16 2.07
N GLN A 83 -10.09 5.64 1.52
CA GLN A 83 -11.35 5.79 2.26
C GLN A 83 -11.87 4.43 2.74
N ALA A 84 -11.93 3.43 1.87
CA ALA A 84 -12.39 2.09 2.22
C ALA A 84 -11.50 1.41 3.27
N ALA A 85 -10.19 1.65 3.22
CA ALA A 85 -9.23 1.11 4.19
C ALA A 85 -9.15 1.90 5.49
N GLY A 86 -9.85 3.03 5.62
CA GLY A 86 -9.68 3.94 6.75
C GLY A 86 -8.23 4.41 6.89
N ALA A 87 -7.61 4.80 5.78
CA ALA A 87 -6.19 5.08 5.68
C ALA A 87 -5.90 6.53 5.27
N ALA A 88 -4.80 7.07 5.75
CA ALA A 88 -4.24 8.30 5.23
C ALA A 88 -3.60 8.07 3.84
N MET A 89 -3.47 9.13 3.07
CA MET A 89 -2.86 9.07 1.74
C MET A 89 -1.39 9.50 1.78
N GLY A 90 -0.54 8.71 1.12
CA GLY A 90 0.87 9.00 0.92
C GLY A 90 1.28 8.88 -0.56
N CYS A 91 2.52 9.21 -0.85
CA CYS A 91 3.08 9.06 -2.20
C CYS A 91 4.58 8.78 -2.16
N SER A 92 5.09 8.23 -3.26
CA SER A 92 6.53 8.14 -3.48
C SER A 92 7.11 9.49 -3.88
N ARG A 93 8.44 9.66 -3.71
CA ARG A 93 9.13 10.87 -4.11
C ARG A 93 8.91 11.23 -5.60
N PRO A 94 9.04 10.28 -6.57
CA PRO A 94 8.77 10.60 -7.96
C PRO A 94 7.30 11.03 -8.22
N ALA A 95 6.34 10.45 -7.53
CA ALA A 95 4.94 10.84 -7.65
C ALA A 95 4.72 12.27 -7.13
N TYR A 96 5.35 12.63 -6.02
CA TYR A 96 5.35 14.00 -5.53
C TYR A 96 6.01 14.98 -6.52
N GLU A 97 7.25 14.70 -6.93
CA GLU A 97 8.04 15.64 -7.72
C GLU A 97 7.55 15.82 -9.17
N ARG A 98 7.13 14.73 -9.81
CA ARG A 98 6.79 14.72 -11.24
C ARG A 98 5.29 14.81 -11.50
N LEU A 99 4.49 14.01 -10.82
CA LEU A 99 3.04 14.01 -11.02
C LEU A 99 2.33 15.06 -10.17
N LYS A 100 2.95 15.50 -9.08
CA LYS A 100 2.40 16.50 -8.15
C LYS A 100 0.97 16.11 -7.68
N VAL A 101 0.77 14.84 -7.42
CA VAL A 101 -0.53 14.28 -7.02
C VAL A 101 -0.90 14.60 -5.57
N LEU A 102 0.12 14.74 -4.72
CA LEU A 102 -0.02 15.05 -3.29
C LEU A 102 1.05 16.05 -2.86
N PRO A 103 0.85 16.81 -1.77
CA PRO A 103 1.84 17.74 -1.27
C PRO A 103 3.05 17.02 -0.63
N ARG A 104 4.11 17.79 -0.33
CA ARG A 104 5.39 17.27 0.16
C ARG A 104 5.26 16.43 1.44
N GLU A 105 4.39 16.83 2.32
CA GLU A 105 4.11 16.19 3.62
C GLU A 105 3.50 14.79 3.47
N ARG A 106 3.19 14.38 2.25
CA ARG A 106 2.69 13.05 1.90
C ARG A 106 3.75 12.14 1.28
N PHE A 107 4.93 12.69 1.02
CA PHE A 107 6.02 11.92 0.46
C PHE A 107 6.67 11.02 1.52
N VAL A 108 6.63 9.71 1.27
CA VAL A 108 7.21 8.67 2.13
C VAL A 108 8.55 8.21 1.57
N GLY A 109 9.58 8.18 2.40
CA GLY A 109 10.90 7.72 2.00
C GLY A 109 12.03 8.17 2.92
N MET A 110 13.26 7.90 2.51
CA MET A 110 14.46 8.19 3.32
C MET A 110 14.57 9.68 3.69
N SER A 111 14.25 10.58 2.77
CA SER A 111 14.26 12.04 2.97
C SER A 111 12.86 12.65 3.11
N GLY A 112 11.84 11.82 3.26
CA GLY A 112 10.46 12.21 3.52
C GLY A 112 9.95 11.67 4.84
N GLU A 113 8.62 11.54 4.91
CA GLU A 113 7.94 11.03 6.09
C GLU A 113 8.25 9.53 6.34
N LYS A 114 8.18 9.12 7.59
CA LYS A 114 8.36 7.73 8.03
C LYS A 114 7.03 7.17 8.50
N PHE A 115 6.66 6.03 7.94
CA PHE A 115 5.50 5.29 8.35
C PHE A 115 5.89 4.17 9.32
N THR A 116 5.22 4.10 10.46
CA THR A 116 5.46 3.11 11.51
C THR A 116 4.20 2.38 11.96
N GLY A 117 3.10 2.59 11.25
CA GLY A 117 1.79 2.03 11.59
C GLY A 117 1.59 0.57 11.18
N THR A 118 0.35 0.14 11.21
CA THR A 118 -0.03 -1.27 11.08
C THR A 118 -0.16 -1.74 9.63
N LEU A 119 -0.61 -0.88 8.70
CA LEU A 119 -0.86 -1.26 7.31
C LEU A 119 -0.39 -0.20 6.32
N TYR A 120 0.50 -0.60 5.43
CA TYR A 120 0.96 0.21 4.31
C TYR A 120 0.59 -0.44 2.98
N ILE A 121 -0.26 0.19 2.19
CA ILE A 121 -0.65 -0.29 0.86
C ILE A 121 0.09 0.54 -0.19
N ALA A 122 1.06 -0.08 -0.86
CA ALA A 122 1.88 0.53 -1.90
C ALA A 122 1.27 0.30 -3.28
N CYS A 123 0.64 1.32 -3.86
CA CYS A 123 0.00 1.27 -5.17
C CYS A 123 0.93 1.82 -6.25
N ALA A 124 1.30 1.00 -7.24
CA ALA A 124 2.15 1.39 -8.37
C ALA A 124 3.51 1.98 -7.96
N ILE A 125 4.04 1.54 -6.83
CA ILE A 125 5.36 1.90 -6.29
C ILE A 125 6.37 0.82 -6.68
N SER A 126 7.50 1.21 -7.23
CA SER A 126 8.54 0.26 -7.66
C SER A 126 9.29 -0.42 -6.51
N GLY A 127 9.44 0.26 -5.38
CA GLY A 127 10.21 -0.24 -4.24
C GLY A 127 11.69 0.12 -4.29
N ALA A 128 12.01 1.33 -4.71
CA ALA A 128 13.37 1.87 -4.59
C ALA A 128 13.81 1.91 -3.12
N GLN A 129 15.10 1.70 -2.86
CA GLN A 129 15.66 1.65 -1.50
C GLN A 129 15.31 2.90 -0.66
N GLN A 130 15.29 4.07 -1.30
CA GLN A 130 14.93 5.32 -0.63
C GLN A 130 13.48 5.31 -0.13
N HIS A 131 12.56 4.71 -0.89
CA HIS A 131 11.17 4.55 -0.45
C HIS A 131 11.05 3.53 0.68
N LEU A 132 11.71 2.38 0.52
CA LEU A 132 11.70 1.29 1.50
C LEU A 132 12.19 1.74 2.88
N LYS A 133 13.15 2.66 2.95
CA LYS A 133 13.60 3.28 4.20
C LYS A 133 12.51 4.08 4.92
N GLY A 134 11.50 4.55 4.20
CA GLY A 134 10.34 5.22 4.78
C GLY A 134 9.31 4.27 5.39
N ILE A 135 9.35 2.98 5.06
CA ILE A 135 8.38 1.97 5.48
C ILE A 135 9.00 0.74 6.18
N GLU A 136 10.28 0.80 6.52
CA GLU A 136 10.99 -0.35 7.11
C GLU A 136 10.40 -0.81 8.45
N LYS A 137 9.68 0.06 9.14
CA LYS A 137 9.01 -0.22 10.42
C LYS A 137 7.51 -0.51 10.27
N ALA A 138 6.97 -0.48 9.05
CA ALA A 138 5.59 -0.85 8.81
C ALA A 138 5.36 -2.31 9.25
N HIS A 139 4.25 -2.55 9.95
CA HIS A 139 3.92 -3.90 10.42
C HIS A 139 3.53 -4.81 9.25
N THR A 140 2.61 -4.36 8.41
CA THR A 140 2.16 -5.08 7.22
C THR A 140 2.32 -4.18 6.00
N VAL A 141 2.91 -4.73 4.94
CA VAL A 141 3.05 -4.05 3.65
C VAL A 141 2.32 -4.86 2.58
N VAL A 142 1.39 -4.22 1.89
CA VAL A 142 0.70 -4.73 0.71
C VAL A 142 1.22 -4.00 -0.51
N ALA A 143 1.53 -4.71 -1.58
CA ALA A 143 1.96 -4.11 -2.83
C ALA A 143 0.99 -4.43 -3.97
N ILE A 144 0.58 -3.39 -4.70
CA ILE A 144 -0.24 -3.48 -5.91
C ILE A 144 0.57 -2.87 -7.06
N ASN A 145 0.95 -3.69 -8.04
CA ASN A 145 1.78 -3.25 -9.14
C ASN A 145 1.52 -4.07 -10.40
N ARG A 146 1.49 -3.41 -11.56
CA ARG A 146 1.39 -4.08 -12.88
C ARG A 146 2.65 -4.84 -13.25
N ASN A 147 3.80 -4.39 -12.75
CA ASN A 147 5.08 -5.06 -12.97
C ASN A 147 5.28 -6.12 -11.88
N GLU A 148 5.03 -7.36 -12.20
CA GLU A 148 5.23 -8.53 -11.32
C GLU A 148 6.66 -8.66 -10.78
N LYS A 149 7.63 -8.06 -11.48
CA LYS A 149 9.05 -8.06 -11.09
C LYS A 149 9.45 -6.83 -10.28
N ALA A 150 8.50 -5.97 -9.90
CA ALA A 150 8.82 -4.78 -9.13
C ALA A 150 9.48 -5.16 -7.79
N PRO A 151 10.59 -4.50 -7.43
CA PRO A 151 11.31 -4.80 -6.18
C PRO A 151 10.47 -4.71 -4.91
N ILE A 152 9.38 -3.92 -4.93
CA ILE A 152 8.46 -3.79 -3.79
C ILE A 152 7.91 -5.13 -3.31
N PHE A 153 7.68 -6.09 -4.21
CA PHE A 153 7.14 -7.41 -3.84
C PHE A 153 8.08 -8.27 -2.99
N ARG A 154 9.36 -7.89 -2.87
CA ARG A 154 10.30 -8.55 -1.96
C ARG A 154 10.14 -8.05 -0.51
N HIS A 155 9.38 -6.98 -0.32
CA HIS A 155 9.20 -6.29 0.94
C HIS A 155 7.73 -6.20 1.37
N ALA A 156 6.85 -6.75 0.55
CA ALA A 156 5.41 -6.83 0.79
C ALA A 156 5.03 -8.21 1.35
#